data_93856690fc33b06bc88c50f67e4c7a5c
#
_entry.id   93856690fc33b06bc88c50f67e4c7a5c
#
_cell.length_a   1.000
_cell.length_b   1.000
_cell.length_c   1.000
_cell.angle_alpha   90.00
_cell.angle_beta   90.00
_cell.angle_gamma   90.00
#
_symmetry.space_group_name_H-M   'P 1'
#
loop_
_entity.id
_entity.type
_entity.pdbx_description
1 polymer ?
#
loop_
_entity_poly.entity_id
_entity_poly.type
_entity_poly.pdbx_seq_one_letter_code
_entity_poly.pdbx_strand_id
1 'polypeptide(L)'
;MPSTRLLLDFLAPGRAYRYGDEHRCQRAELHLPRGNGPHPVAVAIHGGSWTAGVSKPVMRGLAGDLARRGYAVWNIEYRRLGRGQGGGWPATFADVATAIDHLERVAAPLDLAQVTFYGHSAGGHLALWAASRGALPDGAPGAHPLIVPVAVVSAAGVNDLAQTYREAPGGVVGQLLGGGSDEVPERYAVADPIALVPLSMPALLVHGTSDATVSVRRSRNYAQAARAAGASVDLIEIPGDGGSHRSHVFPASASWAAVTQWLEARRVATTAQSVPLAEA
;
A
#
# COMPACT_ATOMS: atom_id res chain seq x y z
N MET A 1 -2.95 16.52 26.28
CA MET A 1 -3.98 15.67 25.65
C MET A 1 -4.48 16.40 24.40
N PRO A 2 -4.46 15.81 23.22
CA PRO A 2 -5.09 16.43 22.05
C PRO A 2 -6.59 16.62 22.34
N SER A 3 -7.16 17.75 21.95
CA SER A 3 -8.57 18.04 22.16
C SER A 3 -9.44 16.99 21.43
N THR A 4 -10.59 16.63 22.00
CA THR A 4 -11.55 15.68 21.40
C THR A 4 -11.92 16.05 19.96
N ARG A 5 -11.92 17.34 19.62
CA ARG A 5 -12.14 17.87 18.27
C ARG A 5 -11.03 17.48 17.30
N LEU A 6 -9.75 17.52 17.73
CA LEU A 6 -8.61 17.10 16.94
C LEU A 6 -8.67 15.60 16.61
N LEU A 7 -9.16 14.79 17.56
CA LEU A 7 -9.33 13.34 17.38
C LEU A 7 -10.48 13.02 16.38
N LEU A 8 -11.58 13.79 16.44
CA LEU A 8 -12.71 13.64 15.53
C LEU A 8 -12.36 14.05 14.09
N ASP A 9 -11.65 15.16 13.91
CA ASP A 9 -11.16 15.61 12.60
C ASP A 9 -10.16 14.60 11.98
N PHE A 10 -9.43 13.90 12.83
CA PHE A 10 -8.44 12.90 12.45
C PHE A 10 -9.06 11.60 11.93
N LEU A 11 -10.23 11.24 12.43
CA LEU A 11 -10.97 10.03 12.04
C LEU A 11 -12.10 10.31 11.03
N ALA A 12 -12.25 11.57 10.62
CA ALA A 12 -13.31 11.97 9.70
C ALA A 12 -13.18 11.22 8.37
N PRO A 13 -14.29 10.73 7.79
CA PRO A 13 -14.27 10.15 6.47
C PRO A 13 -13.93 11.22 5.43
N GLY A 14 -13.14 10.84 4.42
CA GLY A 14 -12.92 11.65 3.24
C GLY A 14 -14.17 11.69 2.35
N ARG A 15 -14.09 12.47 1.25
CA ARG A 15 -15.10 12.45 0.21
C ARG A 15 -15.20 11.06 -0.41
N ALA A 16 -16.40 10.48 -0.40
CA ALA A 16 -16.63 9.13 -0.90
C ALA A 16 -16.68 9.10 -2.44
N TYR A 17 -16.07 8.06 -3.00
CA TYR A 17 -16.09 7.74 -4.43
C TYR A 17 -16.48 6.28 -4.62
N ARG A 18 -17.01 5.98 -5.82
CA ARG A 18 -17.26 4.63 -6.29
C ARG A 18 -16.43 4.43 -7.56
N TYR A 19 -15.54 3.44 -7.54
CA TYR A 19 -14.63 3.16 -8.65
C TYR A 19 -15.08 1.97 -9.52
N GLY A 20 -16.15 1.27 -9.10
CA GLY A 20 -16.76 0.17 -9.84
C GLY A 20 -18.15 -0.16 -9.32
N ASP A 21 -18.92 -0.92 -10.09
CA ASP A 21 -20.33 -1.23 -9.84
C ASP A 21 -20.59 -2.71 -9.54
N GLU A 22 -19.59 -3.57 -9.64
CA GLU A 22 -19.73 -5.01 -9.45
C GLU A 22 -19.96 -5.40 -7.98
N HIS A 23 -19.42 -4.62 -7.04
CA HIS A 23 -19.52 -4.95 -5.62
C HIS A 23 -19.53 -3.69 -4.73
N ARG A 24 -20.21 -3.80 -3.58
CA ARG A 24 -20.29 -2.71 -2.58
C ARG A 24 -18.93 -2.25 -2.02
N CYS A 25 -17.89 -3.09 -2.08
CA CYS A 25 -16.53 -2.75 -1.66
C CYS A 25 -15.77 -1.91 -2.68
N GLN A 26 -16.28 -1.71 -3.91
CA GLN A 26 -15.62 -0.89 -4.93
C GLN A 26 -15.80 0.61 -4.64
N ARG A 27 -15.24 1.03 -3.50
CA ARG A 27 -15.33 2.39 -2.96
C ARG A 27 -13.98 2.87 -2.44
N ALA A 28 -13.79 4.19 -2.52
CA ALA A 28 -12.64 4.87 -1.94
C ALA A 28 -13.08 6.15 -1.20
N GLU A 29 -12.18 6.70 -0.41
CA GLU A 29 -12.31 8.00 0.24
C GLU A 29 -11.14 8.89 -0.17
N LEU A 30 -11.44 10.11 -0.63
CA LEU A 30 -10.43 11.13 -0.90
C LEU A 30 -10.37 12.11 0.27
N HIS A 31 -9.21 12.21 0.90
CA HIS A 31 -8.89 13.22 1.89
C HIS A 31 -7.99 14.26 1.23
N LEU A 32 -8.47 15.49 1.11
CA LEU A 32 -7.71 16.58 0.52
C LEU A 32 -6.98 17.40 1.60
N PRO A 33 -5.74 17.82 1.35
CA PRO A 33 -5.07 18.79 2.20
C PRO A 33 -5.69 20.19 2.02
N ARG A 34 -5.26 21.13 2.85
CA ARG A 34 -5.61 22.55 2.68
C ARG A 34 -4.80 23.14 1.52
N GLY A 35 -5.39 24.10 0.81
CA GLY A 35 -4.76 24.81 -0.31
C GLY A 35 -5.31 24.38 -1.67
N ASN A 36 -4.83 25.00 -2.73
CA ASN A 36 -5.40 24.86 -4.07
C ASN A 36 -4.83 23.69 -4.87
N GLY A 37 -3.66 23.15 -4.50
CA GLY A 37 -2.97 22.07 -5.23
C GLY A 37 -2.27 22.56 -6.53
N PRO A 38 -1.88 21.66 -7.45
CA PRO A 38 -2.09 20.23 -7.33
C PRO A 38 -1.32 19.59 -6.16
N HIS A 39 -1.86 18.56 -5.57
CA HIS A 39 -1.30 17.88 -4.40
C HIS A 39 -0.70 16.53 -4.77
N PRO A 40 0.49 16.15 -4.27
CA PRO A 40 0.99 14.79 -4.39
C PRO A 40 -0.01 13.82 -3.77
N VAL A 41 -0.13 12.63 -4.35
CA VAL A 41 -1.14 11.65 -3.95
C VAL A 41 -0.50 10.51 -3.14
N ALA A 42 -1.16 10.12 -2.06
CA ALA A 42 -0.86 8.89 -1.36
C ALA A 42 -2.05 7.92 -1.46
N VAL A 43 -1.84 6.76 -2.08
CA VAL A 43 -2.83 5.68 -2.08
C VAL A 43 -2.65 4.86 -0.81
N ALA A 44 -3.68 4.80 0.04
CA ALA A 44 -3.67 4.05 1.28
C ALA A 44 -4.43 2.72 1.13
N ILE A 45 -3.75 1.59 1.41
CA ILE A 45 -4.28 0.24 1.24
C ILE A 45 -4.27 -0.47 2.60
N HIS A 46 -5.47 -0.76 3.11
CA HIS A 46 -5.62 -1.36 4.44
C HIS A 46 -5.21 -2.83 4.48
N GLY A 47 -4.85 -3.30 5.67
CA GLY A 47 -4.59 -4.70 5.99
C GLY A 47 -5.84 -5.48 6.38
N GLY A 48 -5.64 -6.56 7.15
CA GLY A 48 -6.71 -7.43 7.66
C GLY A 48 -6.74 -8.79 6.98
N SER A 49 -5.58 -9.32 6.61
CA SER A 49 -5.41 -10.66 6.02
C SER A 49 -6.31 -10.91 4.81
N TRP A 50 -6.60 -9.88 4.04
CA TRP A 50 -7.54 -9.89 2.91
C TRP A 50 -8.96 -10.37 3.29
N THR A 51 -9.32 -10.41 4.58
CA THR A 51 -10.62 -10.90 5.10
C THR A 51 -11.55 -9.75 5.50
N ALA A 52 -12.82 -10.07 5.73
CA ALA A 52 -13.86 -9.09 6.05
C ALA A 52 -13.71 -8.38 7.41
N GLY A 53 -12.78 -8.82 8.27
CA GLY A 53 -12.64 -8.30 9.64
C GLY A 53 -12.11 -6.87 9.74
N VAL A 54 -11.43 -6.35 8.71
CA VAL A 54 -10.86 -5.00 8.66
C VAL A 54 -11.26 -4.34 7.34
N SER A 55 -11.37 -3.03 7.34
CA SER A 55 -11.75 -2.23 6.16
C SER A 55 -11.06 -0.85 6.18
N LYS A 56 -11.16 -0.09 5.10
CA LYS A 56 -10.46 1.18 4.89
C LYS A 56 -10.53 2.22 6.03
N PRO A 57 -11.58 2.28 6.91
CA PRO A 57 -11.56 3.23 8.03
C PRO A 57 -10.37 3.12 8.98
N VAL A 58 -9.72 1.94 9.06
CA VAL A 58 -8.51 1.76 9.88
C VAL A 58 -7.36 2.68 9.44
N MET A 59 -7.36 3.10 8.17
CA MET A 59 -6.35 3.98 7.59
C MET A 59 -6.65 5.47 7.76
N ARG A 60 -7.83 5.87 8.23
CA ARG A 60 -8.24 7.28 8.30
C ARG A 60 -7.31 8.13 9.16
N GLY A 61 -6.79 7.57 10.24
CA GLY A 61 -5.79 8.24 11.08
C GLY A 61 -4.55 8.65 10.30
N LEU A 62 -3.99 7.75 9.52
CA LEU A 62 -2.84 8.01 8.66
C LEU A 62 -3.21 8.94 7.50
N ALA A 63 -4.40 8.76 6.91
CA ALA A 63 -4.89 9.62 5.85
C ALA A 63 -5.03 11.08 6.31
N GLY A 64 -5.57 11.31 7.51
CA GLY A 64 -5.65 12.64 8.10
C GLY A 64 -4.28 13.24 8.41
N ASP A 65 -3.29 12.44 8.80
CA ASP A 65 -1.92 12.92 9.03
C ASP A 65 -1.22 13.30 7.72
N LEU A 66 -1.31 12.45 6.69
CA LEU A 66 -0.78 12.78 5.36
C LEU A 66 -1.45 14.00 4.74
N ALA A 67 -2.77 14.15 4.92
CA ALA A 67 -3.47 15.35 4.44
C ALA A 67 -2.94 16.64 5.10
N ARG A 68 -2.63 16.62 6.42
CA ARG A 68 -1.97 17.75 7.10
C ARG A 68 -0.56 18.02 6.58
N ARG A 69 0.12 17.00 6.06
CA ARG A 69 1.46 17.10 5.43
C ARG A 69 1.41 17.49 3.96
N GLY A 70 0.21 17.76 3.42
CA GLY A 70 0.02 18.25 2.05
C GLY A 70 -0.18 17.18 0.99
N TYR A 71 -0.45 15.92 1.37
CA TYR A 71 -0.83 14.87 0.43
C TYR A 71 -2.34 14.79 0.25
N ALA A 72 -2.82 14.65 -0.97
CA ALA A 72 -4.15 14.10 -1.22
C ALA A 72 -4.11 12.60 -0.97
N VAL A 73 -5.01 12.07 -0.11
CA VAL A 73 -4.97 10.65 0.24
C VAL A 73 -6.15 9.92 -0.35
N TRP A 74 -5.87 8.93 -1.19
CA TRP A 74 -6.82 8.02 -1.79
C TRP A 74 -6.87 6.73 -1.00
N ASN A 75 -7.81 6.62 -0.06
CA ASN A 75 -7.98 5.49 0.85
C ASN A 75 -8.97 4.49 0.25
N ILE A 76 -8.46 3.37 -0.25
CA ILE A 76 -9.24 2.40 -1.03
C ILE A 76 -9.81 1.28 -0.16
N GLU A 77 -10.98 0.79 -0.55
CA GLU A 77 -11.56 -0.49 -0.12
C GLU A 77 -11.47 -1.46 -1.30
N TYR A 78 -11.51 -2.76 -1.06
CA TYR A 78 -11.46 -3.80 -2.08
C TYR A 78 -12.26 -5.04 -1.63
N ARG A 79 -12.64 -5.92 -2.55
CA ARG A 79 -13.29 -7.19 -2.24
C ARG A 79 -12.34 -8.08 -1.44
N ARG A 80 -12.86 -8.66 -0.36
CA ARG A 80 -12.11 -9.45 0.61
C ARG A 80 -12.63 -10.88 0.65
N LEU A 81 -11.85 -11.77 1.25
CA LEU A 81 -12.25 -13.14 1.54
C LEU A 81 -13.40 -13.18 2.55
N GLY A 82 -14.23 -14.21 2.44
CA GLY A 82 -15.34 -14.47 3.34
C GLY A 82 -16.68 -14.55 2.61
N ARG A 83 -17.67 -15.08 3.31
CA ARG A 83 -19.01 -15.29 2.74
C ARG A 83 -19.63 -13.97 2.26
N GLY A 84 -19.99 -13.92 1.00
CA GLY A 84 -20.61 -12.75 0.38
C GLY A 84 -19.68 -11.54 0.20
N GLN A 85 -18.36 -11.71 0.34
CA GLN A 85 -17.38 -10.63 0.15
C GLN A 85 -16.80 -10.58 -1.28
N GLY A 86 -16.86 -11.69 -2.02
CA GLY A 86 -16.46 -11.78 -3.42
C GLY A 86 -14.98 -11.58 -3.71
N GLY A 87 -14.13 -11.55 -2.67
CA GLY A 87 -12.68 -11.39 -2.81
C GLY A 87 -11.94 -12.71 -3.04
N GLY A 88 -10.64 -12.62 -3.14
CA GLY A 88 -9.73 -13.66 -3.58
C GLY A 88 -9.25 -13.42 -5.00
N TRP A 89 -8.56 -14.38 -5.57
CA TRP A 89 -8.08 -14.32 -6.95
C TRP A 89 -9.23 -14.47 -7.96
N PRO A 90 -9.29 -13.65 -9.02
CA PRO A 90 -8.49 -12.44 -9.27
C PRO A 90 -9.10 -11.16 -8.67
N ALA A 91 -10.29 -11.25 -8.05
CA ALA A 91 -11.17 -10.13 -7.74
C ALA A 91 -10.54 -9.08 -6.80
N THR A 92 -9.80 -9.50 -5.77
CA THR A 92 -9.10 -8.57 -4.86
C THR A 92 -8.06 -7.73 -5.61
N PHE A 93 -7.29 -8.35 -6.47
CA PHE A 93 -6.25 -7.70 -7.28
C PHE A 93 -6.85 -6.76 -8.31
N ALA A 94 -7.89 -7.20 -9.02
CA ALA A 94 -8.63 -6.38 -9.99
C ALA A 94 -9.23 -5.13 -9.34
N ASP A 95 -9.80 -5.26 -8.13
CA ASP A 95 -10.35 -4.13 -7.40
C ASP A 95 -9.28 -3.11 -7.01
N VAL A 96 -8.12 -3.57 -6.49
CA VAL A 96 -7.01 -2.68 -6.14
C VAL A 96 -6.49 -1.94 -7.36
N ALA A 97 -6.29 -2.65 -8.48
CA ALA A 97 -5.86 -2.05 -9.73
C ALA A 97 -6.86 -1.00 -10.22
N THR A 98 -8.15 -1.35 -10.31
CA THR A 98 -9.22 -0.45 -10.75
C THR A 98 -9.35 0.77 -9.84
N ALA A 99 -9.23 0.57 -8.51
CA ALA A 99 -9.30 1.67 -7.55
C ALA A 99 -8.16 2.68 -7.73
N ILE A 100 -6.95 2.20 -8.00
CA ILE A 100 -5.78 3.06 -8.24
C ILE A 100 -5.94 3.80 -9.57
N ASP A 101 -6.29 3.09 -10.65
CA ASP A 101 -6.41 3.67 -11.98
C ASP A 101 -7.62 4.64 -12.09
N HIS A 102 -8.61 4.51 -11.20
CA HIS A 102 -9.73 5.45 -11.11
C HIS A 102 -9.30 6.89 -10.76
N LEU A 103 -8.11 7.07 -10.18
CA LEU A 103 -7.55 8.40 -9.88
C LEU A 103 -7.53 9.33 -11.11
N GLU A 104 -7.33 8.81 -12.32
CA GLU A 104 -7.38 9.60 -13.56
C GLU A 104 -8.75 10.26 -13.82
N ARG A 105 -9.81 9.72 -13.22
CA ARG A 105 -11.19 10.20 -13.38
C ARG A 105 -11.66 11.08 -12.23
N VAL A 106 -10.80 11.29 -11.22
CA VAL A 106 -11.14 12.06 -10.02
C VAL A 106 -10.97 13.54 -10.30
N ALA A 107 -12.07 14.28 -10.34
CA ALA A 107 -12.06 15.74 -10.50
C ALA A 107 -11.66 16.40 -9.16
N ALA A 108 -10.36 16.47 -8.90
CA ALA A 108 -9.74 17.11 -7.74
C ALA A 108 -8.31 17.57 -8.11
N PRO A 109 -7.72 18.51 -7.37
CA PRO A 109 -6.38 19.04 -7.67
C PRO A 109 -5.29 18.04 -7.26
N LEU A 110 -5.15 16.94 -8.00
CA LEU A 110 -4.21 15.86 -7.78
C LEU A 110 -3.00 15.99 -8.70
N ASP A 111 -1.80 15.81 -8.15
CA ASP A 111 -0.58 15.62 -8.93
C ASP A 111 -0.36 14.12 -9.16
N LEU A 112 -0.87 13.61 -10.27
CA LEU A 112 -0.77 12.18 -10.63
C LEU A 112 0.64 11.78 -11.08
N ALA A 113 1.55 12.73 -11.31
CA ALA A 113 2.96 12.44 -11.51
C ALA A 113 3.70 12.17 -10.18
N GLN A 114 3.08 12.46 -9.04
CA GLN A 114 3.64 12.30 -7.70
C GLN A 114 2.75 11.38 -6.83
N VAL A 115 2.54 10.14 -7.29
CA VAL A 115 1.73 9.14 -6.57
C VAL A 115 2.64 8.22 -5.77
N THR A 116 2.36 8.03 -4.50
CA THR A 116 3.02 7.06 -3.61
C THR A 116 2.01 6.04 -3.11
N PHE A 117 2.37 4.76 -3.08
CA PHE A 117 1.53 3.73 -2.47
C PHE A 117 2.00 3.44 -1.04
N TYR A 118 1.06 3.37 -0.13
CA TYR A 118 1.26 2.94 1.25
C TYR A 118 0.30 1.82 1.59
N GLY A 119 0.82 0.71 2.09
CA GLY A 119 -0.01 -0.39 2.56
C GLY A 119 0.48 -1.01 3.86
N HIS A 120 -0.46 -1.51 4.67
CA HIS A 120 -0.18 -2.19 5.93
C HIS A 120 -0.55 -3.68 5.83
N SER A 121 0.31 -4.59 6.31
CA SER A 121 0.02 -6.03 6.38
C SER A 121 -0.37 -6.61 5.01
N ALA A 122 -1.56 -7.19 4.87
CA ALA A 122 -2.13 -7.58 3.57
C ALA A 122 -2.16 -6.41 2.57
N GLY A 123 -2.38 -5.17 3.03
CA GLY A 123 -2.28 -3.97 2.20
C GLY A 123 -0.84 -3.64 1.79
N GLY A 124 0.15 -3.98 2.61
CA GLY A 124 1.58 -3.87 2.27
C GLY A 124 1.97 -4.80 1.13
N HIS A 125 1.46 -6.03 1.14
CA HIS A 125 1.53 -6.94 0.01
C HIS A 125 0.90 -6.32 -1.24
N LEU A 126 -0.36 -5.84 -1.14
CA LEU A 126 -1.09 -5.25 -2.27
C LEU A 126 -0.42 -3.97 -2.80
N ALA A 127 0.24 -3.18 -1.94
CA ALA A 127 0.96 -1.98 -2.36
C ALA A 127 2.21 -2.32 -3.21
N LEU A 128 3.02 -3.29 -2.78
CA LEU A 128 4.16 -3.77 -3.55
C LEU A 128 3.73 -4.43 -4.85
N TRP A 129 2.70 -5.27 -4.80
CA TRP A 129 2.12 -5.87 -6.01
C TRP A 129 1.62 -4.80 -6.99
N ALA A 130 0.87 -3.80 -6.50
CA ALA A 130 0.36 -2.73 -7.34
C ALA A 130 1.49 -1.89 -7.97
N ALA A 131 2.60 -1.70 -7.26
CA ALA A 131 3.79 -1.03 -7.80
C ALA A 131 4.52 -1.86 -8.86
N SER A 132 4.34 -3.19 -8.85
CA SER A 132 4.94 -4.11 -9.83
C SER A 132 4.08 -4.32 -11.08
N ARG A 133 2.87 -3.74 -11.16
CA ARG A 133 1.88 -4.00 -12.22
C ARG A 133 2.40 -3.75 -13.63
N GLY A 134 3.35 -2.82 -13.80
CA GLY A 134 3.97 -2.55 -15.10
C GLY A 134 4.81 -3.69 -15.66
N ALA A 135 5.20 -4.65 -14.82
CA ALA A 135 5.95 -5.85 -15.22
C ALA A 135 5.06 -7.09 -15.40
N LEU A 136 3.75 -6.98 -15.16
CA LEU A 136 2.82 -8.10 -15.29
C LEU A 136 2.63 -8.47 -16.79
N PRO A 137 2.51 -9.75 -17.11
CA PRO A 137 2.20 -10.18 -18.47
C PRO A 137 0.79 -9.76 -18.88
N ASP A 138 0.58 -9.64 -20.19
CA ASP A 138 -0.73 -9.34 -20.76
C ASP A 138 -1.78 -10.35 -20.27
N GLY A 139 -2.96 -9.83 -19.93
CA GLY A 139 -4.06 -10.63 -19.40
C GLY A 139 -3.98 -10.95 -17.91
N ALA A 140 -2.87 -10.67 -17.23
CA ALA A 140 -2.83 -10.76 -15.78
C ALA A 140 -3.72 -9.69 -15.13
N PRO A 141 -4.40 -10.00 -14.01
CA PRO A 141 -5.21 -9.00 -13.30
C PRO A 141 -4.37 -7.77 -12.96
N GLY A 142 -4.83 -6.60 -13.40
CA GLY A 142 -4.16 -5.33 -13.13
C GLY A 142 -2.94 -5.02 -14.03
N ALA A 143 -2.65 -5.79 -15.06
CA ALA A 143 -1.68 -5.41 -16.08
C ALA A 143 -2.02 -4.05 -16.72
N HIS A 144 -1.02 -3.39 -17.31
CA HIS A 144 -1.15 -2.06 -17.94
C HIS A 144 -1.66 -0.96 -17.00
N PRO A 145 -0.95 -0.64 -15.91
CA PRO A 145 -1.35 0.40 -14.96
C PRO A 145 -1.44 1.77 -15.65
N LEU A 146 -2.54 2.50 -15.39
CA LEU A 146 -2.66 3.91 -15.76
C LEU A 146 -1.88 4.81 -14.79
N ILE A 147 -1.81 4.41 -13.52
CA ILE A 147 -1.08 5.10 -12.48
C ILE A 147 0.14 4.28 -12.06
N VAL A 148 1.32 4.85 -12.26
CA VAL A 148 2.60 4.28 -11.83
C VAL A 148 3.12 5.11 -10.64
N PRO A 149 3.43 4.50 -9.49
CA PRO A 149 3.89 5.27 -8.34
C PRO A 149 5.36 5.71 -8.49
N VAL A 150 5.71 6.85 -7.89
CA VAL A 150 7.11 7.29 -7.75
C VAL A 150 7.81 6.64 -6.56
N ALA A 151 7.05 6.06 -5.64
CA ALA A 151 7.55 5.36 -4.47
C ALA A 151 6.49 4.41 -3.89
N VAL A 152 6.92 3.39 -3.15
CA VAL A 152 6.02 2.48 -2.44
C VAL A 152 6.49 2.21 -1.02
N VAL A 153 5.54 2.09 -0.09
CA VAL A 153 5.79 1.75 1.30
C VAL A 153 4.98 0.51 1.69
N SER A 154 5.67 -0.53 2.15
CA SER A 154 5.07 -1.72 2.75
C SER A 154 5.34 -1.76 4.24
N ALA A 155 4.33 -1.52 5.04
CA ALA A 155 4.40 -1.56 6.50
C ALA A 155 3.92 -2.92 7.03
N ALA A 156 4.82 -3.68 7.67
CA ALA A 156 4.57 -5.05 8.17
C ALA A 156 3.91 -5.96 7.12
N GLY A 157 4.33 -5.83 5.84
CA GLY A 157 3.70 -6.48 4.71
C GLY A 157 3.99 -7.97 4.60
N VAL A 158 3.02 -8.70 4.01
CA VAL A 158 3.17 -10.12 3.64
C VAL A 158 3.83 -10.19 2.26
N ASN A 159 5.13 -9.86 2.20
CA ASN A 159 5.85 -9.58 0.96
C ASN A 159 6.39 -10.85 0.24
N ASP A 160 6.11 -12.04 0.79
CA ASP A 160 6.53 -13.36 0.31
C ASP A 160 5.37 -14.33 0.56
N LEU A 161 4.47 -14.44 -0.41
CA LEU A 161 3.26 -15.26 -0.30
C LEU A 161 3.59 -16.75 -0.30
N ALA A 162 4.50 -17.16 -1.18
CA ALA A 162 4.86 -18.58 -1.31
C ALA A 162 5.45 -19.12 -0.01
N GLN A 163 6.36 -18.38 0.65
CA GLN A 163 6.89 -18.78 1.95
C GLN A 163 5.82 -18.72 3.04
N THR A 164 4.93 -17.71 3.00
CA THR A 164 3.83 -17.61 3.96
C THR A 164 2.88 -18.81 3.84
N TYR A 165 2.58 -19.26 2.63
CA TYR A 165 1.79 -20.46 2.39
C TYR A 165 2.50 -21.73 2.91
N ARG A 166 3.80 -21.90 2.62
CA ARG A 166 4.57 -23.07 3.11
C ARG A 166 4.60 -23.17 4.62
N GLU A 167 4.59 -22.04 5.34
CA GLU A 167 4.54 -22.02 6.82
C GLU A 167 3.15 -22.28 7.39
N ALA A 168 2.10 -22.00 6.61
CA ALA A 168 0.70 -22.23 7.01
C ALA A 168 -0.12 -22.75 5.81
N PRO A 169 0.07 -24.01 5.40
CA PRO A 169 -0.69 -24.61 4.32
C PRO A 169 -2.20 -24.59 4.61
N GLY A 170 -3.00 -24.26 3.59
CA GLY A 170 -4.46 -24.07 3.77
C GLY A 170 -4.86 -22.78 4.49
N GLY A 171 -3.89 -21.97 4.92
CA GLY A 171 -4.10 -20.65 5.52
C GLY A 171 -4.66 -19.61 4.55
N VAL A 172 -4.68 -18.37 5.01
CA VAL A 172 -5.33 -17.26 4.29
C VAL A 172 -4.72 -16.96 2.92
N VAL A 173 -3.42 -17.24 2.71
CA VAL A 173 -2.76 -17.06 1.39
C VAL A 173 -3.30 -18.07 0.38
N GLY A 174 -3.46 -19.35 0.77
CA GLY A 174 -4.09 -20.35 -0.07
C GLY A 174 -5.54 -19.99 -0.42
N GLN A 175 -6.28 -19.43 0.55
CA GLN A 175 -7.65 -18.93 0.29
C GLN A 175 -7.64 -17.73 -0.66
N LEU A 176 -6.65 -16.82 -0.54
CA LEU A 176 -6.53 -15.65 -1.42
C LEU A 176 -6.26 -16.06 -2.87
N LEU A 177 -5.36 -17.01 -3.08
CA LEU A 177 -4.93 -17.42 -4.41
C LEU A 177 -5.69 -18.65 -4.94
N GLY A 178 -6.49 -19.32 -4.08
CA GLY A 178 -7.28 -20.49 -4.46
C GLY A 178 -6.48 -21.78 -4.53
N GLY A 179 -5.32 -21.84 -3.86
CA GLY A 179 -4.44 -23.00 -3.79
C GLY A 179 -3.04 -22.65 -3.31
N GLY A 180 -2.20 -23.67 -3.17
CA GLY A 180 -0.78 -23.53 -2.83
C GLY A 180 0.09 -23.16 -4.02
N SER A 181 1.35 -22.80 -3.75
CA SER A 181 2.32 -22.44 -4.80
C SER A 181 2.60 -23.55 -5.82
N ASP A 182 2.39 -24.81 -5.41
CA ASP A 182 2.58 -25.96 -6.28
C ASP A 182 1.30 -26.33 -7.05
N GLU A 183 0.13 -25.86 -6.56
CA GLU A 183 -1.18 -26.12 -7.16
C GLU A 183 -1.58 -25.04 -8.19
N VAL A 184 -1.20 -23.77 -7.92
CA VAL A 184 -1.53 -22.62 -8.77
C VAL A 184 -0.29 -21.71 -8.98
N PRO A 185 0.85 -22.26 -9.47
CA PRO A 185 2.12 -21.53 -9.58
C PRO A 185 2.00 -20.26 -10.43
N GLU A 186 1.16 -20.27 -11.46
CA GLU A 186 0.90 -19.14 -12.35
C GLU A 186 0.31 -17.93 -11.60
N ARG A 187 -0.48 -18.17 -10.53
CA ARG A 187 -1.04 -17.09 -9.71
C ARG A 187 0.02 -16.50 -8.79
N TYR A 188 0.87 -17.34 -8.19
CA TYR A 188 1.99 -16.85 -7.37
C TYR A 188 2.99 -16.05 -8.21
N ALA A 189 3.27 -16.46 -9.45
CA ALA A 189 4.17 -15.75 -10.34
C ALA A 189 3.77 -14.29 -10.61
N VAL A 190 2.47 -13.98 -10.57
CA VAL A 190 1.95 -12.63 -10.85
C VAL A 190 1.32 -11.94 -9.63
N ALA A 191 1.20 -12.61 -8.49
CA ALA A 191 0.60 -12.07 -7.27
C ALA A 191 1.59 -11.90 -6.12
N ASP A 192 2.70 -12.65 -6.09
CA ASP A 192 3.67 -12.61 -5.01
C ASP A 192 4.73 -11.53 -5.28
N PRO A 193 4.82 -10.47 -4.43
CA PRO A 193 5.76 -9.38 -4.66
C PRO A 193 7.22 -9.81 -4.81
N ILE A 194 7.66 -10.85 -4.08
CA ILE A 194 9.04 -11.33 -4.17
C ILE A 194 9.33 -12.00 -5.53
N ALA A 195 8.31 -12.50 -6.22
CA ALA A 195 8.45 -13.03 -7.58
C ALA A 195 8.49 -11.94 -8.66
N LEU A 196 8.10 -10.70 -8.29
CA LEU A 196 7.98 -9.55 -9.20
C LEU A 196 9.13 -8.54 -9.05
N VAL A 197 10.21 -8.89 -8.36
CA VAL A 197 11.40 -8.03 -8.28
C VAL A 197 12.19 -8.06 -9.61
N PRO A 198 12.87 -6.95 -9.99
CA PRO A 198 13.03 -5.69 -9.27
C PRO A 198 11.85 -4.72 -9.46
N LEU A 199 11.64 -3.83 -8.47
CA LEU A 199 10.81 -2.64 -8.65
C LEU A 199 11.59 -1.55 -9.40
N SER A 200 10.91 -0.79 -10.25
CA SER A 200 11.50 0.34 -10.98
C SER A 200 11.56 1.64 -10.17
N MET A 201 10.89 1.71 -9.02
CA MET A 201 10.86 2.86 -8.11
C MET A 201 11.40 2.50 -6.73
N PRO A 202 11.83 3.50 -5.92
CA PRO A 202 12.24 3.29 -4.54
C PRO A 202 11.13 2.68 -3.68
N ALA A 203 11.49 1.72 -2.84
CA ALA A 203 10.61 1.08 -1.88
C ALA A 203 11.11 1.26 -0.45
N LEU A 204 10.19 1.51 0.50
CA LEU A 204 10.43 1.39 1.93
C LEU A 204 9.69 0.19 2.49
N LEU A 205 10.42 -0.65 3.20
CA LEU A 205 9.84 -1.66 4.08
C LEU A 205 10.01 -1.17 5.52
N VAL A 206 8.93 -1.04 6.27
CA VAL A 206 9.00 -0.74 7.71
C VAL A 206 8.33 -1.87 8.48
N HIS A 207 9.05 -2.50 9.42
CA HIS A 207 8.58 -3.71 10.08
C HIS A 207 9.04 -3.77 11.54
N GLY A 208 8.17 -4.20 12.42
CA GLY A 208 8.51 -4.43 13.81
C GLY A 208 9.28 -5.73 14.03
N THR A 209 10.38 -5.68 14.81
CA THR A 209 11.15 -6.90 15.14
C THR A 209 10.38 -7.86 16.05
N SER A 210 9.39 -7.33 16.79
CA SER A 210 8.53 -8.09 17.72
C SER A 210 7.12 -8.37 17.12
N ASP A 211 6.95 -8.23 15.79
CA ASP A 211 5.68 -8.51 15.14
C ASP A 211 5.35 -10.01 15.20
N ALA A 212 4.31 -10.34 16.00
CA ALA A 212 3.84 -11.71 16.20
C ALA A 212 2.80 -12.16 15.16
N THR A 213 2.35 -11.25 14.28
CA THR A 213 1.34 -11.53 13.26
C THR A 213 1.97 -11.84 11.91
N VAL A 214 2.90 -10.99 11.47
CA VAL A 214 3.68 -11.16 10.25
C VAL A 214 5.16 -11.11 10.62
N SER A 215 5.87 -12.20 10.42
CA SER A 215 7.30 -12.25 10.73
C SER A 215 8.08 -11.20 9.94
N VAL A 216 8.95 -10.44 10.62
CA VAL A 216 9.89 -9.49 10.01
C VAL A 216 10.76 -10.14 8.91
N ARG A 217 10.92 -11.45 8.94
CA ARG A 217 11.58 -12.23 7.89
C ARG A 217 11.01 -11.96 6.51
N ARG A 218 9.68 -11.69 6.38
CA ARG A 218 9.04 -11.38 5.10
C ARG A 218 9.64 -10.13 4.46
N SER A 219 9.86 -9.09 5.27
CA SER A 219 10.49 -7.86 4.80
C SER A 219 12.00 -8.03 4.55
N ARG A 220 12.69 -8.79 5.39
CA ARG A 220 14.12 -9.09 5.18
C ARG A 220 14.37 -9.86 3.88
N ASN A 221 13.61 -10.94 3.64
CA ASN A 221 13.72 -11.76 2.44
C ASN A 221 13.43 -10.94 1.18
N TYR A 222 12.33 -10.17 1.20
CA TYR A 222 11.99 -9.29 0.08
C TYR A 222 13.10 -8.26 -0.18
N ALA A 223 13.58 -7.55 0.86
CA ALA A 223 14.63 -6.56 0.71
C ALA A 223 15.92 -7.17 0.14
N GLN A 224 16.28 -8.37 0.59
CA GLN A 224 17.45 -9.09 0.08
C GLN A 224 17.28 -9.44 -1.40
N ALA A 225 16.16 -10.04 -1.77
CA ALA A 225 15.88 -10.44 -3.16
C ALA A 225 15.81 -9.22 -4.10
N ALA A 226 15.10 -8.17 -3.68
CA ALA A 226 14.93 -6.96 -4.48
C ALA A 226 16.26 -6.22 -4.69
N ARG A 227 17.09 -6.08 -3.65
CA ARG A 227 18.44 -5.49 -3.76
C ARG A 227 19.36 -6.32 -4.66
N ALA A 228 19.32 -7.65 -4.53
CA ALA A 228 20.09 -8.55 -5.40
C ALA A 228 19.67 -8.42 -6.88
N ALA A 229 18.42 -8.09 -7.15
CA ALA A 229 17.89 -7.78 -8.47
C ALA A 229 18.12 -6.32 -8.92
N GLY A 230 18.81 -5.48 -8.13
CA GLY A 230 19.14 -4.10 -8.46
C GLY A 230 18.11 -3.04 -8.05
N ALA A 231 17.06 -3.40 -7.31
CA ALA A 231 16.07 -2.44 -6.84
C ALA A 231 16.58 -1.56 -5.68
N SER A 232 16.12 -0.30 -5.65
CA SER A 232 16.35 0.61 -4.52
C SER A 232 15.36 0.32 -3.38
N VAL A 233 15.80 -0.37 -2.34
CA VAL A 233 14.94 -0.78 -1.21
C VAL A 233 15.59 -0.39 0.11
N ASP A 234 14.87 0.41 0.91
CA ASP A 234 15.18 0.68 2.30
C ASP A 234 14.40 -0.28 3.21
N LEU A 235 15.05 -0.80 4.24
CA LEU A 235 14.41 -1.59 5.30
C LEU A 235 14.67 -0.91 6.65
N ILE A 236 13.60 -0.49 7.30
CA ILE A 236 13.63 0.08 8.66
C ILE A 236 12.94 -0.89 9.61
N GLU A 237 13.70 -1.42 10.55
CA GLU A 237 13.20 -2.31 11.59
C GLU A 237 12.92 -1.51 12.87
N ILE A 238 11.72 -1.67 13.42
CA ILE A 238 11.29 -1.00 14.64
C ILE A 238 11.42 -1.98 15.81
N PRO A 239 12.32 -1.72 16.77
CA PRO A 239 12.53 -2.63 17.90
C PRO A 239 11.44 -2.50 18.97
N GLY A 240 11.31 -3.56 19.79
CA GLY A 240 10.46 -3.59 20.97
C GLY A 240 8.98 -3.42 20.70
N ASP A 241 8.23 -2.96 21.70
CA ASP A 241 6.76 -2.82 21.63
C ASP A 241 6.28 -1.78 20.62
N GLY A 242 7.12 -0.81 20.25
CA GLY A 242 6.86 0.15 19.19
C GLY A 242 6.70 -0.48 17.81
N GLY A 243 7.20 -1.71 17.63
CA GLY A 243 7.13 -2.52 16.41
C GLY A 243 6.02 -3.57 16.40
N SER A 244 5.00 -3.48 17.25
CA SER A 244 3.87 -4.39 17.19
C SER A 244 3.11 -4.25 15.86
N HIS A 245 2.49 -5.33 15.35
CA HIS A 245 1.81 -5.35 14.06
C HIS A 245 0.82 -4.18 13.86
N ARG A 246 0.07 -3.85 14.91
CA ARG A 246 -0.93 -2.77 14.86
C ARG A 246 -0.35 -1.36 14.94
N SER A 247 0.90 -1.19 15.40
CA SER A 247 1.53 0.13 15.51
C SER A 247 1.63 0.85 14.17
N HIS A 248 1.74 0.10 13.09
CA HIS A 248 1.88 0.61 11.73
C HIS A 248 0.66 1.37 11.16
N VAL A 249 -0.50 1.33 11.85
CA VAL A 249 -1.69 2.10 11.48
C VAL A 249 -1.98 3.26 12.44
N PHE A 250 -1.06 3.57 13.37
CA PHE A 250 -1.20 4.67 14.31
C PHE A 250 -0.24 5.81 14.01
N PRO A 251 -0.72 7.04 13.79
CA PRO A 251 0.13 8.19 13.45
C PRO A 251 1.14 8.62 14.54
N ALA A 252 0.90 8.23 15.79
CA ALA A 252 1.84 8.50 16.88
C ALA A 252 2.95 7.43 17.03
N SER A 253 3.01 6.45 16.13
CA SER A 253 3.98 5.35 16.24
C SER A 253 5.35 5.72 15.68
N ALA A 254 6.39 5.06 16.19
CA ALA A 254 7.75 5.17 15.64
C ALA A 254 7.81 4.71 14.18
N SER A 255 7.02 3.68 13.83
CA SER A 255 6.88 3.21 12.46
C SER A 255 6.37 4.30 11.52
N TRP A 256 5.32 5.03 11.92
CA TRP A 256 4.78 6.11 11.11
C TRP A 256 5.74 7.30 11.01
N ALA A 257 6.43 7.64 12.08
CA ALA A 257 7.48 8.67 12.06
C ALA A 257 8.57 8.32 11.03
N ALA A 258 9.03 7.07 10.98
CA ALA A 258 10.00 6.61 9.98
C ALA A 258 9.46 6.73 8.55
N VAL A 259 8.19 6.35 8.32
CA VAL A 259 7.54 6.49 7.01
C VAL A 259 7.47 7.93 6.56
N THR A 260 6.96 8.83 7.42
CA THR A 260 6.82 10.26 7.06
C THR A 260 8.15 10.94 6.82
N GLN A 261 9.17 10.64 7.62
CA GLN A 261 10.54 11.14 7.40
C GLN A 261 11.10 10.67 6.06
N TRP A 262 10.90 9.41 5.69
CA TRP A 262 11.35 8.84 4.43
C TRP A 262 10.65 9.50 3.22
N LEU A 263 9.35 9.75 3.31
CA LEU A 263 8.57 10.43 2.28
C LEU A 263 8.99 11.91 2.12
N GLU A 264 9.20 12.62 3.24
CA GLU A 264 9.63 14.02 3.24
C GLU A 264 11.01 14.20 2.58
N ALA A 265 11.97 13.32 2.90
CA ALA A 265 13.30 13.36 2.28
C ALA A 265 13.23 13.22 0.74
N ARG A 266 12.31 12.43 0.21
CA ARG A 266 12.13 12.25 -1.24
C ARG A 266 11.44 13.43 -1.93
N ARG A 267 10.46 14.05 -1.26
CA ARG A 267 9.84 15.26 -1.78
C ARG A 267 10.85 16.40 -1.98
N VAL A 268 11.74 16.61 -1.02
CA VAL A 268 12.78 17.63 -1.09
C VAL A 268 13.73 17.35 -2.27
N ALA A 269 14.13 16.08 -2.46
CA ALA A 269 15.01 15.69 -3.56
C ALA A 269 14.38 15.95 -4.94
N THR A 270 13.09 15.64 -5.11
CA THR A 270 12.36 15.88 -6.37
C THR A 270 12.23 17.37 -6.68
N THR A 271 11.94 18.19 -5.67
CA THR A 271 11.84 19.65 -5.85
C THR A 271 13.18 20.29 -6.21
N ALA A 272 14.28 19.80 -5.63
CA ALA A 272 15.63 20.29 -5.92
C ALA A 272 16.08 19.97 -7.36
N GLN A 273 15.64 18.82 -7.91
CA GLN A 273 15.95 18.44 -9.30
C GLN A 273 15.11 19.18 -10.35
N SER A 274 13.98 19.78 -9.95
CA SER A 274 13.08 20.54 -10.84
C SER A 274 13.40 22.02 -10.92
N VAL A 275 14.38 22.53 -10.19
CA VAL A 275 14.86 23.93 -10.33
C VAL A 275 15.84 23.96 -11.50
N PRO A 276 15.53 24.64 -12.64
CA PRO A 276 16.50 24.81 -13.73
C PRO A 276 17.72 25.54 -13.18
N LEU A 277 18.91 25.07 -13.51
CA LEU A 277 20.13 25.83 -13.35
C LEU A 277 19.90 27.17 -14.11
N ALA A 278 19.76 28.26 -13.38
CA ALA A 278 19.78 29.59 -13.98
C ALA A 278 21.10 29.69 -14.74
N GLU A 279 20.99 29.87 -16.05
CA GLU A 279 22.15 30.11 -16.92
C GLU A 279 22.90 31.35 -16.39
N ALA A 280 24.15 31.11 -16.02
CA ALA A 280 25.09 32.19 -15.65
C ALA A 280 25.78 32.75 -16.89
#